data_389acc66a14a8d9714b1a61dccb1b703
#
_entry.id   389acc66a14a8d9714b1a61dccb1b703
#
_cell.length_a   1.000
_cell.length_b   1.000
_cell.length_c   1.000
_cell.angle_alpha   90.00
_cell.angle_beta   90.00
_cell.angle_gamma   90.00
#
_symmetry.space_group_name_H-M   'P 1'
#
loop_
_entity.id
_entity.type
_entity.pdbx_description
1 polymer ?
#
loop_
_entity_poly.entity_id
_entity_poly.type
_entity_poly.pdbx_seq_one_letter_code
_entity_poly.pdbx_strand_id
1 'polypeptide(L)'
;MPRTIHTTDKPVTLEGFQAVMAPSKFGYSLAAIVGEDVIDKLESERTEVLKWCESKLKNPKRSSCKPEPWEEVAEGKYKIKFSWNEDNRPPVVDTEGTPVTDAKTPLYGGSTVKLGFYQKPYILRDGVTYGS
;
A
#
# COMPACT_ATOMS: atom_id res chain seq x y z
N MET A 1 -4.10 17.37 -0.40
CA MET A 1 -2.70 16.97 -0.16
C MET A 1 -2.12 16.36 -1.43
N PRO A 2 -0.99 16.86 -1.93
CA PRO A 2 -0.40 16.29 -3.13
C PRO A 2 0.11 14.87 -2.90
N ARG A 3 0.03 14.06 -3.95
CA ARG A 3 0.54 12.68 -3.93
C ARG A 3 2.00 12.64 -4.37
N THR A 4 2.77 11.78 -3.71
CA THR A 4 4.10 11.41 -4.19
C THR A 4 4.03 9.96 -4.63
N ILE A 5 4.30 9.69 -5.91
CA ILE A 5 4.30 8.34 -6.44
C ILE A 5 5.67 7.72 -6.18
N HIS A 6 5.66 6.60 -5.48
CA HIS A 6 6.85 5.80 -5.22
C HIS A 6 6.89 4.63 -6.19
N THR A 7 8.06 4.35 -6.74
CA THR A 7 8.24 3.20 -7.63
C THR A 7 9.40 2.36 -7.12
N THR A 8 9.27 1.04 -7.27
CA THR A 8 10.35 0.12 -6.91
C THR A 8 11.31 0.02 -8.10
N ASP A 9 12.59 0.32 -7.86
CA ASP A 9 13.63 0.24 -8.90
C ASP A 9 13.97 -1.21 -9.23
N LYS A 10 13.89 -2.07 -8.21
CA LYS A 10 14.16 -3.51 -8.34
C LYS A 10 12.87 -4.30 -8.15
N PRO A 11 12.74 -5.48 -8.77
CA PRO A 11 11.59 -6.34 -8.51
C PRO A 11 11.49 -6.69 -7.03
N VAL A 12 10.25 -6.72 -6.52
CA VAL A 12 9.96 -7.15 -5.15
C VAL A 12 9.16 -8.43 -5.20
N THR A 13 9.27 -9.24 -4.15
CA THR A 13 8.62 -10.54 -4.07
C THR A 13 7.27 -10.41 -3.36
N LEU A 14 6.21 -10.96 -3.98
CA LEU A 14 4.91 -11.03 -3.35
C LEU A 14 4.92 -12.13 -2.28
N GLU A 15 4.25 -11.88 -1.16
CA GLU A 15 4.19 -12.85 -0.06
C GLU A 15 2.76 -12.98 0.45
N GLY A 16 2.34 -14.23 0.65
CA GLY A 16 1.04 -14.54 1.20
C GLY A 16 -0.08 -14.46 0.17
N PHE A 17 -1.29 -14.23 0.64
CA PHE A 17 -2.47 -14.17 -0.19
C PHE A 17 -2.51 -12.89 -1.03
N GLN A 18 -2.84 -13.06 -2.31
CA GLN A 18 -2.94 -11.96 -3.26
C GLN A 18 -4.35 -11.96 -3.89
N ALA A 19 -4.96 -10.79 -4.01
CA ALA A 19 -6.25 -10.61 -4.67
C ALA A 19 -6.14 -9.44 -5.66
N VAL A 20 -5.34 -9.63 -6.73
CA VAL A 20 -4.98 -8.56 -7.66
C VAL A 20 -5.86 -8.58 -8.91
N MET A 21 -6.04 -9.74 -9.53
CA MET A 21 -6.80 -9.85 -10.79
C MET A 21 -8.30 -9.97 -10.54
N ALA A 22 -8.68 -10.50 -9.37
CA ALA A 22 -10.08 -10.62 -8.96
C ALA A 22 -10.17 -10.32 -7.48
N PRO A 23 -11.27 -9.70 -7.00
CA PRO A 23 -11.40 -9.36 -5.59
C PRO A 23 -11.70 -10.59 -4.73
N SER A 24 -11.20 -10.55 -3.48
CA SER A 24 -11.67 -11.46 -2.43
C SER A 24 -12.95 -10.87 -1.82
N LYS A 25 -13.51 -11.55 -0.82
CA LYS A 25 -14.65 -10.98 -0.06
C LYS A 25 -14.31 -9.68 0.67
N PHE A 26 -13.02 -9.38 0.83
CA PHE A 26 -12.53 -8.15 1.46
C PHE A 26 -12.03 -7.11 0.43
N GLY A 27 -12.26 -7.36 -0.86
CA GLY A 27 -11.80 -6.48 -1.93
C GLY A 27 -10.45 -6.91 -2.51
N TYR A 28 -9.80 -5.99 -3.21
CA TYR A 28 -8.49 -6.24 -3.84
C TYR A 28 -7.38 -5.96 -2.84
N SER A 29 -6.32 -6.76 -2.91
CA SER A 29 -5.16 -6.58 -2.05
C SER A 29 -3.89 -7.19 -2.65
N LEU A 30 -2.76 -6.70 -2.19
CA LEU A 30 -1.44 -7.20 -2.57
C LEU A 30 -0.51 -7.02 -1.38
N ALA A 31 0.34 -8.00 -1.12
CA ALA A 31 1.37 -7.90 -0.09
C ALA A 31 2.72 -8.24 -0.71
N ALA A 32 3.75 -7.46 -0.39
CA ALA A 32 5.07 -7.61 -0.96
C ALA A 32 6.15 -7.38 0.08
N ILE A 33 7.32 -7.96 -0.16
CA ILE A 33 8.51 -7.74 0.67
C ILE A 33 9.34 -6.64 0.02
N VAL A 34 9.61 -5.59 0.77
CA VAL A 34 10.41 -4.45 0.30
C VAL A 34 11.61 -4.23 1.21
N GLY A 35 12.62 -3.52 0.71
CA GLY A 35 13.80 -3.19 1.48
C GLY A 35 13.62 -1.99 2.39
N GLU A 36 14.55 -1.80 3.32
CA GLU A 36 14.54 -0.71 4.28
C GLU A 36 14.56 0.67 3.61
N ASP A 37 15.22 0.80 2.45
CA ASP A 37 15.27 2.06 1.70
C ASP A 37 13.88 2.56 1.28
N VAL A 38 13.00 1.66 0.88
CA VAL A 38 11.61 2.00 0.54
C VAL A 38 10.86 2.46 1.79
N ILE A 39 11.03 1.75 2.89
CA ILE A 39 10.35 2.05 4.15
C ILE A 39 10.82 3.39 4.73
N ASP A 40 12.11 3.71 4.66
CA ASP A 40 12.64 4.98 5.15
C ASP A 40 11.98 6.17 4.44
N LYS A 41 11.78 6.06 3.13
CA LYS A 41 11.07 7.11 2.36
C LYS A 41 9.62 7.24 2.81
N LEU A 42 8.94 6.11 3.04
CA LEU A 42 7.55 6.11 3.47
C LEU A 42 7.39 6.64 4.89
N GLU A 43 8.30 6.33 5.79
CA GLU A 43 8.27 6.83 7.17
C GLU A 43 8.45 8.35 7.21
N SER A 44 9.37 8.90 6.43
CA SER A 44 9.56 10.35 6.31
C SER A 44 8.30 11.02 5.80
N GLU A 45 7.69 10.49 4.77
CA GLU A 45 6.45 11.02 4.20
C GLU A 45 5.29 10.88 5.17
N ARG A 46 5.22 9.75 5.90
CA ARG A 46 4.12 9.46 6.83
C ARG A 46 4.01 10.51 7.93
N THR A 47 5.12 11.07 8.39
CA THR A 47 5.11 12.13 9.40
C THR A 47 4.26 13.31 8.92
N GLU A 48 4.42 13.75 7.67
CA GLU A 48 3.64 14.85 7.09
C GLU A 48 2.20 14.45 6.81
N VAL A 49 1.99 13.22 6.34
CA VAL A 49 0.65 12.67 6.08
C VAL A 49 -0.18 12.65 7.37
N LEU A 50 0.40 12.20 8.47
CA LEU A 50 -0.29 12.15 9.76
C LEU A 50 -0.57 13.55 10.31
N LYS A 51 0.34 14.50 10.13
CA LYS A 51 0.09 15.91 10.53
C LYS A 51 -1.09 16.50 9.76
N TRP A 52 -1.19 16.18 8.46
CA TRP A 52 -2.33 16.61 7.66
C TRP A 52 -3.64 16.02 8.22
N CYS A 53 -3.65 14.73 8.56
CA CYS A 53 -4.81 14.09 9.18
C CYS A 53 -5.19 14.78 10.49
N GLU A 54 -4.22 15.03 11.37
CA GLU A 54 -4.45 15.69 12.65
C GLU A 54 -5.09 17.06 12.48
N SER A 55 -4.72 17.79 11.42
CA SER A 55 -5.32 19.10 11.12
C SER A 55 -6.79 19.03 10.70
N LYS A 56 -7.27 17.85 10.30
CA LYS A 56 -8.64 17.62 9.84
C LYS A 56 -9.52 16.86 10.84
N LEU A 57 -8.95 16.45 11.98
CA LEU A 57 -9.70 15.68 12.98
C LEU A 57 -10.73 16.53 13.70
N LYS A 58 -11.88 15.93 14.05
CA LYS A 58 -12.92 16.58 14.85
C LYS A 58 -12.47 16.84 16.27
N ASN A 59 -11.71 15.88 16.84
CA ASN A 59 -11.23 15.99 18.22
C ASN A 59 -9.79 15.48 18.31
N PRO A 60 -8.80 16.32 17.97
CA PRO A 60 -7.39 15.91 17.97
C PRO A 60 -6.89 15.39 19.31
N LYS A 61 -7.45 15.90 20.42
CA LYS A 61 -7.05 15.47 21.77
C LYS A 61 -7.46 14.04 22.12
N ARG A 62 -8.45 13.50 21.42
CA ARG A 62 -8.94 12.13 21.59
C ARG A 62 -8.67 11.26 20.39
N SER A 63 -7.74 11.69 19.53
CA SER A 63 -7.44 10.96 18.30
C SER A 63 -6.65 9.69 18.56
N SER A 64 -6.82 8.72 17.67
CA SER A 64 -6.12 7.46 17.67
C SER A 64 -5.51 7.20 16.30
N CYS A 65 -4.21 6.95 16.25
CA CYS A 65 -3.50 6.65 15.01
C CYS A 65 -3.43 5.15 14.79
N LYS A 66 -3.87 4.69 13.63
CA LYS A 66 -3.74 3.29 13.23
C LYS A 66 -2.26 2.99 12.95
N PRO A 67 -1.82 1.74 13.18
CA PRO A 67 -0.45 1.36 12.87
C PRO A 67 -0.18 1.45 11.36
N GLU A 68 1.09 1.58 11.04
CA GLU A 68 1.54 1.61 9.65
C GLU A 68 1.20 0.31 8.91
N PRO A 69 1.01 0.36 7.57
CA PRO A 69 0.65 -0.82 6.77
C PRO A 69 1.85 -1.72 6.42
N TRP A 70 2.95 -1.57 7.11
CA TRP A 70 4.14 -2.40 6.93
C TRP A 70 4.67 -2.90 8.27
N GLU A 71 5.34 -4.07 8.23
CA GLU A 71 5.95 -4.66 9.41
C GLU A 71 7.29 -5.29 9.05
N GLU A 72 8.27 -5.21 9.95
CA GLU A 72 9.56 -5.86 9.76
C GLU A 72 9.39 -7.37 9.91
N VAL A 73 9.81 -8.12 8.89
CA VAL A 73 9.73 -9.60 8.88
C VAL A 73 11.09 -10.25 8.95
N ALA A 74 12.15 -9.50 8.63
CA ALA A 74 13.53 -9.92 8.76
C ALA A 74 14.38 -8.67 8.81
N GLU A 75 15.64 -8.76 9.19
CA GLU A 75 16.55 -7.61 9.24
C GLU A 75 16.61 -6.89 7.89
N GLY A 76 16.21 -5.63 7.87
CA GLY A 76 16.17 -4.80 6.67
C GLY A 76 15.12 -5.17 5.65
N LYS A 77 14.17 -6.06 5.99
CA LYS A 77 13.10 -6.50 5.11
C LYS A 77 11.74 -6.28 5.77
N TYR A 78 10.81 -5.71 5.01
CA TYR A 78 9.48 -5.35 5.49
C TYR A 78 8.41 -5.91 4.57
N LYS A 79 7.34 -6.40 5.17
CA LYS A 79 6.14 -6.79 4.43
C LYS A 79 5.19 -5.60 4.43
N ILE A 80 4.85 -5.11 3.25
CA ILE A 80 3.93 -3.99 3.07
C ILE A 80 2.66 -4.47 2.38
N LYS A 81 1.51 -3.96 2.84
CA LYS A 81 0.20 -4.32 2.30
C LYS A 81 -0.41 -3.15 1.54
N PHE A 82 -1.01 -3.47 0.41
CA PHE A 82 -1.75 -2.52 -0.42
C PHE A 82 -3.18 -3.01 -0.60
N SER A 83 -4.12 -2.09 -0.70
CA SER A 83 -5.51 -2.41 -0.96
C SER A 83 -6.14 -1.35 -1.85
N TRP A 84 -7.16 -1.76 -2.62
CA TRP A 84 -7.90 -0.85 -3.48
C TRP A 84 -9.29 -1.43 -3.76
N ASN A 85 -10.14 -0.61 -4.37
CA ASN A 85 -11.47 -1.04 -4.76
C ASN A 85 -11.60 -1.08 -6.30
N GLU A 86 -12.76 -1.45 -6.80
CA GLU A 86 -13.02 -1.58 -8.24
C GLU A 86 -12.81 -0.27 -8.99
N ASP A 87 -13.12 0.87 -8.36
CA ASP A 87 -13.05 2.18 -9.00
C ASP A 87 -11.62 2.67 -9.26
N ASN A 88 -10.65 2.18 -8.50
CA ASN A 88 -9.26 2.61 -8.64
C ASN A 88 -8.29 1.43 -8.76
N ARG A 89 -8.68 0.45 -9.56
CA ARG A 89 -7.81 -0.69 -9.90
C ARG A 89 -6.56 -0.21 -10.61
N PRO A 90 -5.36 -0.64 -10.15
CA PRO A 90 -4.13 -0.28 -10.84
C PRO A 90 -3.99 -1.07 -12.14
N PRO A 91 -3.34 -0.50 -13.17
CA PRO A 91 -3.03 -1.27 -14.36
C PRO A 91 -1.99 -2.35 -14.03
N VAL A 92 -2.18 -3.53 -14.61
CA VAL A 92 -1.22 -4.63 -14.49
C VAL A 92 -0.65 -4.88 -15.88
N VAL A 93 0.67 -4.82 -16.01
CA VAL A 93 1.34 -5.03 -17.29
C VAL A 93 2.42 -6.11 -17.11
N ASP A 94 2.72 -6.82 -18.20
CA ASP A 94 3.81 -7.78 -18.20
C ASP A 94 5.17 -7.08 -18.38
N THR A 95 6.25 -7.87 -18.47
CA THR A 95 7.60 -7.32 -18.60
C THR A 95 7.84 -6.58 -19.92
N GLU A 96 6.96 -6.75 -20.90
CA GLU A 96 7.02 -6.07 -22.20
C GLU A 96 6.11 -4.84 -22.26
N GLY A 97 5.40 -4.54 -21.15
CA GLY A 97 4.49 -3.42 -21.08
C GLY A 97 3.09 -3.71 -21.61
N THR A 98 2.79 -4.95 -21.95
CA THR A 98 1.47 -5.35 -22.45
C THR A 98 0.49 -5.49 -21.29
N PRO A 99 -0.70 -4.85 -21.35
CA PRO A 99 -1.68 -4.98 -20.27
C PRO A 99 -2.12 -6.44 -20.06
N VAL A 100 -2.16 -6.85 -18.81
CA VAL A 100 -2.65 -8.15 -18.37
C VAL A 100 -4.07 -7.96 -17.87
N THR A 101 -5.05 -8.44 -18.63
CA THR A 101 -6.48 -8.29 -18.32
C THR A 101 -7.17 -9.62 -18.00
N ASP A 102 -6.45 -10.73 -18.15
CA ASP A 102 -7.01 -12.07 -17.94
C ASP A 102 -6.99 -12.45 -16.45
N ALA A 103 -8.18 -12.56 -15.86
CA ALA A 103 -8.34 -12.99 -14.47
C ALA A 103 -7.89 -14.45 -14.24
N LYS A 104 -7.64 -15.20 -15.30
CA LYS A 104 -7.13 -16.58 -15.22
C LYS A 104 -5.60 -16.62 -15.03
N THR A 105 -4.93 -15.49 -15.11
CA THR A 105 -3.49 -15.39 -14.87
C THR A 105 -3.27 -14.77 -13.48
N PRO A 106 -3.38 -15.56 -12.39
CA PRO A 106 -3.27 -15.02 -11.05
C PRO A 106 -1.83 -14.71 -10.68
N LEU A 107 -1.66 -13.76 -9.75
CA LEU A 107 -0.39 -13.52 -9.09
C LEU A 107 -0.40 -14.28 -7.77
N TYR A 108 0.66 -15.00 -7.51
CA TYR A 108 0.82 -15.82 -6.31
C TYR A 108 1.92 -15.28 -5.42
N GLY A 109 1.94 -15.73 -4.17
CA GLY A 109 3.11 -15.58 -3.30
C GLY A 109 4.34 -16.17 -4.01
N GLY A 110 5.47 -15.46 -3.93
CA GLY A 110 6.69 -15.83 -4.64
C GLY A 110 6.87 -15.17 -6.00
N SER A 111 5.82 -14.61 -6.60
CA SER A 111 5.94 -13.83 -7.84
C SER A 111 6.76 -12.57 -7.59
N THR A 112 7.53 -12.13 -8.60
CA THR A 112 8.29 -10.88 -8.52
C THR A 112 7.66 -9.82 -9.41
N VAL A 113 7.53 -8.60 -8.88
CA VAL A 113 6.87 -7.49 -9.57
C VAL A 113 7.57 -6.18 -9.27
N LYS A 114 7.37 -5.18 -10.12
CA LYS A 114 7.71 -3.79 -9.81
C LYS A 114 6.42 -3.07 -9.49
N LEU A 115 6.45 -2.20 -8.50
CA LEU A 115 5.27 -1.50 -8.00
C LEU A 115 5.39 0.00 -8.17
N GLY A 116 4.26 0.64 -8.51
CA GLY A 116 4.08 2.07 -8.38
C GLY A 116 2.94 2.29 -7.39
N PHE A 117 3.16 3.12 -6.37
CA PHE A 117 2.17 3.34 -5.32
C PHE A 117 2.33 4.70 -4.66
N TYR A 118 1.34 5.08 -3.86
CA TYR A 118 1.40 6.28 -3.03
C TYR A 118 0.80 6.02 -1.68
N GLN A 119 1.18 6.85 -0.71
CA GLN A 119 0.65 6.77 0.65
C GLN A 119 -0.56 7.70 0.76
N LYS A 120 -1.71 7.13 1.13
CA LYS A 120 -2.96 7.86 1.20
C LYS A 120 -3.37 8.09 2.66
N PRO A 121 -3.59 9.35 3.08
CA PRO A 121 -4.12 9.62 4.40
C PRO A 121 -5.60 9.25 4.47
N TYR A 122 -6.06 8.81 5.64
CA TYR A 122 -7.49 8.55 5.86
C TYR A 122 -7.90 8.92 7.27
N ILE A 123 -9.18 9.27 7.39
CA ILE A 123 -9.83 9.53 8.68
C ILE A 123 -11.12 8.73 8.66
N LEU A 124 -11.37 7.94 9.70
CA LEU A 124 -12.57 7.14 9.81
C LEU A 124 -13.79 8.00 10.15
N ARG A 125 -14.97 7.42 9.99
CA ARG A 125 -16.24 8.14 10.23
C ARG A 125 -16.41 8.66 11.65
N ASP A 126 -15.71 8.08 12.63
CA ASP A 126 -15.73 8.56 14.01
C ASP A 126 -15.08 9.96 14.15
N GLY A 127 -14.28 10.38 13.16
CA GLY A 127 -13.61 11.67 13.16
C GLY A 127 -12.41 11.77 14.08
N VAL A 128 -12.00 10.66 14.70
CA VAL A 128 -10.89 10.63 15.65
C VAL A 128 -9.86 9.53 15.36
N THR A 129 -10.21 8.53 14.53
CA THR A 129 -9.27 7.47 14.13
C THR A 129 -8.73 7.80 12.75
N TYR A 130 -7.42 7.77 12.60
CA TYR A 130 -6.74 8.15 11.35
C TYR A 130 -5.50 7.28 11.10
N GLY A 131 -4.96 7.41 9.89
CA GLY A 131 -3.74 6.70 9.51
C GLY A 131 -3.39 6.94 8.05
N SER A 132 -2.55 6.08 7.53
CA SER A 132 -2.13 6.15 6.13
C SER A 132 -2.09 4.77 5.49
#